data_699b3309b3e3f3bb88822f616aa37b32
#
_entry.id   699b3309b3e3f3bb88822f616aa37b32
#
_cell.length_a   1.000
_cell.length_b   1.000
_cell.length_c   1.000
_cell.angle_alpha   90.00
_cell.angle_beta   90.00
_cell.angle_gamma   90.00
#
_symmetry.space_group_name_H-M   'P 1'
#
loop_
_entity.id
_entity.type
_entity.pdbx_description
1 polymer ?
#
loop_
_entity_poly.entity_id
_entity_poly.type
_entity_poly.pdbx_seq_one_letter_code
_entity_poly.pdbx_strand_id
1 'polypeptide(L)'
;MKSTFSVAFLALIGTVTSTVLPRSCPESSQFGVLTATPTNLKPGETFSINADFTCAVEQFNIVPKYLDYYIEVLENSNNGHEPPILLARRQFSGSHSLKDHFRIALPRTNYVAGAPYVVQLDVTYPINGTDGKPVFIQGGTEASVNITS
;
A
#
# COMPACT_ATOMS: atom_id res chain seq x y z
N MET A 1 25.93 -61.44 44.36
CA MET A 1 26.42 -60.50 43.32
C MET A 1 25.21 -59.93 42.57
N LYS A 2 24.79 -58.70 42.86
CA LYS A 2 23.66 -58.07 42.18
C LYS A 2 24.24 -56.98 41.29
N SER A 3 24.08 -57.13 39.97
CA SER A 3 24.54 -56.15 38.96
C SER A 3 23.37 -55.26 38.59
N THR A 4 23.49 -53.97 38.90
CA THR A 4 22.51 -52.94 38.54
C THR A 4 22.94 -52.31 37.20
N PHE A 5 22.12 -52.48 36.18
CA PHE A 5 22.26 -51.78 34.89
C PHE A 5 21.55 -50.41 34.96
N SER A 6 22.33 -49.33 34.90
CA SER A 6 21.80 -48.00 34.74
C SER A 6 21.62 -47.71 33.25
N VAL A 7 20.38 -47.48 32.82
CA VAL A 7 20.07 -47.02 31.46
C VAL A 7 20.02 -45.50 31.47
N ALA A 8 20.98 -44.86 30.78
CA ALA A 8 20.99 -43.43 30.60
C ALA A 8 20.10 -43.07 29.37
N PHE A 9 19.01 -42.33 29.62
CA PHE A 9 18.16 -41.74 28.58
C PHE A 9 18.79 -40.42 28.08
N LEU A 10 19.31 -40.44 26.86
CA LEU A 10 19.71 -39.19 26.16
C LEU A 10 18.48 -38.56 25.54
N ALA A 11 18.01 -37.45 26.11
CA ALA A 11 16.97 -36.61 25.50
C ALA A 11 17.58 -35.75 24.39
N LEU A 12 17.30 -36.06 23.13
CA LEU A 12 17.62 -35.18 21.99
C LEU A 12 16.64 -34.02 22.00
N ILE A 13 17.10 -32.82 22.41
CA ILE A 13 16.35 -31.59 22.24
C ILE A 13 16.58 -31.10 20.82
N GLY A 14 15.61 -31.39 19.93
CA GLY A 14 15.59 -30.85 18.57
C GLY A 14 15.23 -29.37 18.61
N THR A 15 16.18 -28.50 18.31
CA THR A 15 15.91 -27.07 18.09
C THR A 15 15.20 -26.90 16.74
N VAL A 16 13.90 -26.59 16.77
CA VAL A 16 13.14 -26.21 15.57
C VAL A 16 13.54 -24.76 15.23
N THR A 17 14.45 -24.59 14.30
CA THR A 17 14.72 -23.28 13.70
C THR A 17 13.59 -22.95 12.72
N SER A 18 12.67 -22.08 13.13
CA SER A 18 11.69 -21.52 12.20
C SER A 18 12.41 -20.63 11.19
N THR A 19 12.59 -21.11 9.97
CA THR A 19 13.05 -20.29 8.86
C THR A 19 11.92 -19.34 8.48
N VAL A 20 12.08 -18.04 8.80
CA VAL A 20 11.21 -16.99 8.26
C VAL A 20 11.50 -16.95 6.76
N LEU A 21 10.57 -17.44 5.93
CA LEU A 21 10.65 -17.27 4.48
C LEU A 21 10.68 -15.77 4.16
N PRO A 22 11.60 -15.31 3.31
CA PRO A 22 11.60 -13.92 2.89
C PRO A 22 10.25 -13.60 2.25
N ARG A 23 9.60 -12.51 2.71
CA ARG A 23 8.34 -12.04 2.15
C ARG A 23 8.60 -11.64 0.70
N SER A 24 8.10 -12.40 -0.27
CA SER A 24 8.21 -12.01 -1.67
C SER A 24 7.26 -10.84 -1.94
N CYS A 25 7.82 -9.73 -2.41
CA CYS A 25 7.06 -8.57 -2.84
C CYS A 25 6.72 -8.73 -4.33
N PRO A 26 5.44 -8.82 -4.72
CA PRO A 26 5.06 -8.84 -6.12
C PRO A 26 5.38 -7.48 -6.79
N GLU A 27 5.64 -7.48 -8.09
CA GLU A 27 5.95 -6.26 -8.85
C GLU A 27 4.83 -5.20 -8.73
N SER A 28 3.58 -5.66 -8.65
CA SER A 28 2.42 -4.77 -8.43
C SER A 28 2.47 -3.97 -7.12
N SER A 29 3.32 -4.34 -6.17
CA SER A 29 3.52 -3.61 -4.91
C SER A 29 4.70 -2.63 -4.92
N GLN A 30 5.31 -2.39 -6.09
CA GLN A 30 6.48 -1.51 -6.22
C GLN A 30 6.22 -0.06 -5.80
N PHE A 31 4.97 0.42 -5.91
CA PHE A 31 4.56 1.77 -5.46
C PHE A 31 3.74 1.75 -4.19
N GLY A 32 3.70 0.61 -3.51
CA GLY A 32 2.91 0.37 -2.31
C GLY A 32 1.66 -0.46 -2.58
N VAL A 33 0.98 -0.82 -1.50
CA VAL A 33 -0.30 -1.52 -1.52
C VAL A 33 -1.35 -0.60 -0.92
N LEU A 34 -2.37 -0.27 -1.71
CA LEU A 34 -3.44 0.64 -1.31
C LEU A 34 -4.72 -0.14 -0.98
N THR A 35 -5.41 0.26 0.08
CA THR A 35 -6.74 -0.24 0.42
C THR A 35 -7.66 0.90 0.86
N ALA A 36 -8.93 0.81 0.49
CA ALA A 36 -9.99 1.72 0.93
C ALA A 36 -11.08 0.92 1.66
N THR A 37 -11.57 1.40 2.79
CA THR A 37 -12.58 0.67 3.59
C THR A 37 -13.58 1.64 4.24
N PRO A 38 -14.90 1.46 4.03
CA PRO A 38 -15.52 0.45 3.17
C PRO A 38 -15.28 0.72 1.68
N THR A 39 -15.52 -0.28 0.82
CA THR A 39 -15.42 -0.14 -0.64
C THR A 39 -16.68 0.39 -1.29
N ASN A 40 -17.86 0.24 -0.64
CA ASN A 40 -19.10 0.85 -1.08
C ASN A 40 -19.28 2.17 -0.36
N LEU A 41 -19.35 3.25 -1.10
CA LEU A 41 -19.32 4.62 -0.59
C LEU A 41 -20.53 5.44 -1.09
N LYS A 42 -20.96 6.39 -0.25
CA LYS A 42 -21.89 7.45 -0.63
C LYS A 42 -21.25 8.82 -0.46
N PRO A 43 -21.62 9.81 -1.28
CA PRO A 43 -21.14 11.18 -1.13
C PRO A 43 -21.32 11.70 0.30
N GLY A 44 -20.21 12.14 0.92
CA GLY A 44 -20.16 12.59 2.31
C GLY A 44 -19.92 11.48 3.35
N GLU A 45 -19.91 10.22 2.96
CA GLU A 45 -19.55 9.12 3.86
C GLU A 45 -18.06 9.09 4.14
N THR A 46 -17.70 8.79 5.39
CA THR A 46 -16.28 8.72 5.81
C THR A 46 -15.76 7.30 5.58
N PHE A 47 -14.61 7.20 4.96
CA PHE A 47 -13.89 5.94 4.74
C PHE A 47 -12.43 6.06 5.14
N SER A 48 -11.78 4.92 5.31
CA SER A 48 -10.37 4.81 5.68
C SER A 48 -9.53 4.48 4.45
N ILE A 49 -8.41 5.16 4.29
CA ILE A 49 -7.39 4.87 3.29
C ILE A 49 -6.16 4.36 4.03
N ASN A 50 -5.61 3.23 3.57
CA ASN A 50 -4.36 2.66 4.08
C ASN A 50 -3.44 2.40 2.90
N ALA A 51 -2.22 2.91 2.96
CA ALA A 51 -1.14 2.63 2.03
C ALA A 51 0.03 2.00 2.78
N ASP A 52 0.52 0.85 2.32
CA ASP A 52 1.66 0.13 2.89
C ASP A 52 2.82 0.16 1.88
N PHE A 53 3.91 0.84 2.23
CA PHE A 53 5.10 1.02 1.40
C PHE A 53 6.25 0.08 1.77
N THR A 54 6.00 -0.95 2.59
CA THR A 54 7.04 -1.88 3.04
C THR A 54 7.78 -2.49 1.85
N CYS A 55 7.05 -3.03 0.87
CA CYS A 55 7.65 -3.59 -0.34
C CYS A 55 8.34 -2.52 -1.20
N ALA A 56 7.71 -1.36 -1.38
CA ALA A 56 8.27 -0.25 -2.16
C ALA A 56 9.66 0.15 -1.62
N VAL A 57 9.77 0.32 -0.31
CA VAL A 57 11.00 0.79 0.33
C VAL A 57 12.04 -0.34 0.47
N GLU A 58 11.64 -1.50 1.00
CA GLU A 58 12.59 -2.55 1.38
C GLU A 58 13.05 -3.40 0.19
N GLN A 59 12.20 -3.60 -0.82
CA GLN A 59 12.52 -4.46 -1.96
C GLN A 59 12.86 -3.67 -3.23
N PHE A 60 12.12 -2.58 -3.50
CA PHE A 60 12.28 -1.81 -4.76
C PHE A 60 13.10 -0.53 -4.58
N ASN A 61 13.53 -0.18 -3.34
CA ASN A 61 14.25 1.04 -3.01
C ASN A 61 13.51 2.32 -3.45
N ILE A 62 12.18 2.26 -3.50
CA ILE A 62 11.32 3.39 -3.80
C ILE A 62 10.88 4.03 -2.49
N VAL A 63 11.52 5.14 -2.13
CA VAL A 63 11.18 5.91 -0.93
C VAL A 63 10.28 7.07 -1.33
N PRO A 64 8.99 7.02 -1.01
CA PRO A 64 8.07 8.12 -1.34
C PRO A 64 8.52 9.45 -0.72
N LYS A 65 8.22 10.55 -1.40
CA LYS A 65 8.37 11.91 -0.87
C LYS A 65 7.02 12.60 -0.71
N TYR A 66 6.18 12.50 -1.76
CA TYR A 66 4.83 13.04 -1.74
C TYR A 66 3.84 11.94 -2.15
N LEU A 67 2.67 12.00 -1.55
CA LEU A 67 1.56 11.08 -1.75
C LEU A 67 0.32 11.90 -2.10
N ASP A 68 -0.19 11.74 -3.30
CA ASP A 68 -1.41 12.39 -3.76
C ASP A 68 -2.50 11.34 -3.95
N TYR A 69 -3.60 11.48 -3.21
CA TYR A 69 -4.73 10.56 -3.25
C TYR A 69 -5.89 11.20 -4.01
N TYR A 70 -6.46 10.46 -4.95
CA TYR A 70 -7.58 10.91 -5.77
C TYR A 70 -8.73 9.91 -5.74
N ILE A 71 -9.95 10.37 -6.02
CA ILE A 71 -11.03 9.57 -6.57
C ILE A 71 -11.08 9.86 -8.06
N GLU A 72 -11.01 8.82 -8.88
CA GLU A 72 -11.06 8.97 -10.32
C GLU A 72 -11.64 7.74 -11.02
N VAL A 73 -12.02 7.89 -12.27
CA VAL A 73 -12.23 6.80 -13.21
C VAL A 73 -10.99 6.71 -14.08
N LEU A 74 -10.35 5.54 -14.14
CA LEU A 74 -9.11 5.36 -14.89
C LEU A 74 -9.27 5.74 -16.37
N GLU A 75 -8.23 6.26 -16.99
CA GLU A 75 -8.23 6.79 -18.35
C GLU A 75 -8.80 5.80 -19.38
N ASN A 76 -8.47 4.52 -19.27
CA ASN A 76 -8.98 3.47 -20.16
C ASN A 76 -10.49 3.20 -20.01
N SER A 77 -11.12 3.69 -18.96
CA SER A 77 -12.56 3.54 -18.66
C SER A 77 -13.28 4.87 -18.59
N ASN A 78 -12.53 5.99 -18.63
CA ASN A 78 -13.05 7.34 -18.56
C ASN A 78 -13.43 7.83 -19.96
N ASN A 79 -14.63 8.34 -20.12
CA ASN A 79 -15.12 8.93 -21.37
C ASN A 79 -14.69 10.41 -21.55
N GLY A 80 -13.84 10.92 -20.61
CA GLY A 80 -13.33 12.29 -20.60
C GLY A 80 -14.21 13.29 -19.83
N HIS A 81 -15.23 12.81 -19.12
CA HIS A 81 -16.15 13.67 -18.36
C HIS A 81 -15.95 13.61 -16.83
N GLU A 82 -15.20 12.66 -16.31
CA GLU A 82 -14.89 12.51 -14.89
C GLU A 82 -13.45 12.97 -14.61
N PRO A 83 -13.24 14.22 -14.16
CA PRO A 83 -11.90 14.68 -13.75
C PRO A 83 -11.51 14.03 -12.42
N PRO A 84 -10.21 13.80 -12.16
CA PRO A 84 -9.71 13.35 -10.87
C PRO A 84 -10.08 14.33 -9.75
N ILE A 85 -10.56 13.81 -8.64
CA ILE A 85 -10.91 14.60 -7.45
C ILE A 85 -9.84 14.37 -6.39
N LEU A 86 -9.05 15.41 -6.08
CA LEU A 86 -8.03 15.31 -5.04
C LEU A 86 -8.69 15.10 -3.68
N LEU A 87 -8.36 13.99 -3.03
CA LEU A 87 -8.76 13.68 -1.66
C LEU A 87 -7.78 14.26 -0.65
N ALA A 88 -6.51 13.98 -0.84
CA ALA A 88 -5.46 14.42 0.08
C ALA A 88 -4.11 14.52 -0.62
N ARG A 89 -3.32 15.50 -0.23
CA ARG A 89 -1.89 15.61 -0.54
C ARG A 89 -1.11 15.50 0.74
N ARG A 90 -0.19 14.54 0.82
CA ARG A 90 0.54 14.23 2.05
C ARG A 90 2.04 14.14 1.78
N GLN A 91 2.83 14.48 2.79
CA GLN A 91 4.26 14.25 2.74
C GLN A 91 4.55 12.93 3.46
N PHE A 92 5.28 12.03 2.81
CA PHE A 92 5.66 10.78 3.40
C PHE A 92 6.76 11.00 4.45
N SER A 93 6.54 10.48 5.66
CA SER A 93 7.50 10.53 6.76
C SER A 93 7.95 9.11 7.10
N GLY A 94 8.83 8.54 6.28
CA GLY A 94 9.33 7.17 6.43
C GLY A 94 10.15 6.90 7.69
N SER A 95 10.43 7.92 8.52
CA SER A 95 11.24 7.77 9.74
C SER A 95 10.52 7.02 10.87
N HIS A 96 9.20 6.96 10.86
CA HIS A 96 8.40 6.36 11.93
C HIS A 96 7.52 5.18 11.47
N SER A 97 7.14 5.16 10.21
CA SER A 97 6.28 4.11 9.67
C SER A 97 6.41 4.06 8.15
N LEU A 98 6.42 2.84 7.59
CA LEU A 98 6.31 2.61 6.15
C LEU A 98 4.83 2.56 5.70
N LYS A 99 3.92 3.08 6.51
CA LYS A 99 2.49 3.10 6.23
C LYS A 99 1.94 4.51 6.35
N ASP A 100 1.00 4.84 5.48
CA ASP A 100 0.15 6.02 5.61
C ASP A 100 -1.29 5.58 5.83
N HIS A 101 -1.92 6.12 6.86
CA HIS A 101 -3.31 5.82 7.22
C HIS A 101 -4.03 7.08 7.62
N PHE A 102 -5.21 7.28 7.03
CA PHE A 102 -6.09 8.39 7.41
C PHE A 102 -7.55 8.08 7.06
N ARG A 103 -8.45 8.89 7.60
CA ARG A 103 -9.89 8.87 7.30
C ARG A 103 -10.28 10.16 6.62
N ILE A 104 -11.15 10.05 5.62
CA ILE A 104 -11.64 11.19 4.86
C ILE A 104 -13.10 10.96 4.46
N ALA A 105 -13.86 12.05 4.37
CA ALA A 105 -15.20 11.97 3.80
C ALA A 105 -15.10 12.03 2.27
N LEU A 106 -15.86 11.15 1.59
CA LEU A 106 -16.01 11.24 0.14
C LEU A 106 -16.60 12.62 -0.22
N PRO A 107 -15.96 13.41 -1.09
CA PRO A 107 -16.47 14.72 -1.47
C PRO A 107 -17.92 14.68 -1.97
N ARG A 108 -18.70 15.71 -1.63
CA ARG A 108 -20.08 15.83 -2.09
C ARG A 108 -20.08 16.49 -3.47
N THR A 109 -20.14 15.66 -4.50
CA THR A 109 -20.24 16.08 -5.90
C THR A 109 -21.08 15.09 -6.68
N ASN A 110 -21.28 15.34 -7.97
CA ASN A 110 -21.96 14.41 -8.85
C ASN A 110 -21.00 13.27 -9.23
N TYR A 111 -21.41 12.04 -8.96
CA TYR A 111 -20.74 10.83 -9.40
C TYR A 111 -21.59 10.12 -10.44
N VAL A 112 -20.97 9.59 -11.48
CA VAL A 112 -21.67 8.81 -12.51
C VAL A 112 -21.98 7.43 -11.97
N ALA A 113 -23.26 7.09 -11.91
CA ALA A 113 -23.71 5.78 -11.41
C ALA A 113 -23.14 4.64 -12.27
N GLY A 114 -22.51 3.66 -11.60
CA GLY A 114 -21.93 2.49 -12.25
C GLY A 114 -20.58 2.72 -12.94
N ALA A 115 -20.01 3.93 -12.87
CA ALA A 115 -18.66 4.16 -13.34
C ALA A 115 -17.63 3.43 -12.42
N PRO A 116 -16.55 2.86 -12.97
CA PRO A 116 -15.54 2.11 -12.23
C PRO A 116 -14.58 3.04 -11.51
N TYR A 117 -15.04 3.64 -10.41
CA TYR A 117 -14.19 4.51 -9.59
C TYR A 117 -13.12 3.75 -8.85
N VAL A 118 -11.98 4.40 -8.69
CA VAL A 118 -10.87 3.95 -7.86
C VAL A 118 -10.43 5.05 -6.90
N VAL A 119 -9.88 4.66 -5.77
CA VAL A 119 -8.94 5.51 -5.05
C VAL A 119 -7.60 5.32 -5.72
N GLN A 120 -7.08 6.35 -6.36
CA GLN A 120 -5.75 6.37 -6.97
C GLN A 120 -4.76 7.00 -6.00
N LEU A 121 -3.60 6.40 -5.85
CA LEU A 121 -2.46 6.96 -5.14
C LEU A 121 -1.32 7.21 -6.10
N ASP A 122 -0.95 8.46 -6.27
CA ASP A 122 0.24 8.87 -6.98
C ASP A 122 1.39 9.06 -5.98
N VAL A 123 2.47 8.32 -6.21
CA VAL A 123 3.67 8.31 -5.39
C VAL A 123 4.78 9.05 -6.10
N THR A 124 5.15 10.23 -5.61
CA THR A 124 6.31 10.99 -6.11
C THR A 124 7.55 10.61 -5.30
N TYR A 125 8.61 10.20 -5.99
CA TYR A 125 9.87 9.78 -5.36
C TYR A 125 11.10 10.26 -6.15
N PRO A 126 12.26 10.49 -5.49
CA PRO A 126 13.47 10.91 -6.17
C PRO A 126 14.23 9.71 -6.76
N ILE A 127 14.83 9.92 -7.92
CA ILE A 127 15.88 9.08 -8.47
C ILE A 127 17.14 9.92 -8.73
N ASN A 128 18.28 9.28 -8.90
CA ASN A 128 19.50 9.97 -9.26
C ASN A 128 19.48 10.38 -10.74
N GLY A 129 19.57 11.67 -10.99
CA GLY A 129 19.75 12.20 -12.34
C GLY A 129 21.16 11.98 -12.88
N THR A 130 21.37 12.18 -14.16
CA THR A 130 22.66 12.01 -14.85
C THR A 130 23.71 13.03 -14.40
N ASP A 131 23.30 14.14 -13.81
CA ASP A 131 24.15 15.18 -13.24
C ASP A 131 24.35 15.04 -11.72
N GLY A 132 23.89 13.94 -11.13
CA GLY A 132 23.96 13.65 -9.69
C GLY A 132 22.93 14.40 -8.85
N LYS A 133 22.03 15.17 -9.45
CA LYS A 133 20.92 15.81 -8.73
C LYS A 133 19.69 14.91 -8.72
N PRO A 134 18.83 15.05 -7.71
CA PRO A 134 17.59 14.29 -7.66
C PRO A 134 16.62 14.72 -8.77
N VAL A 135 16.08 13.75 -9.49
CA VAL A 135 14.94 13.90 -10.41
C VAL A 135 13.74 13.26 -9.75
N PHE A 136 12.61 13.98 -9.71
CA PHE A 136 11.37 13.43 -9.16
C PHE A 136 10.55 12.78 -10.28
N ILE A 137 10.19 11.53 -10.05
CA ILE A 137 9.32 10.76 -10.93
C ILE A 137 8.10 10.28 -10.16
N GLN A 138 7.08 9.85 -10.88
CA GLN A 138 5.84 9.35 -10.30
C GLN A 138 5.59 7.89 -10.71
N GLY A 139 5.00 7.17 -9.79
CA GLY A 139 4.37 5.88 -10.02
C GLY A 139 3.07 5.84 -9.22
N GLY A 140 2.24 4.83 -9.44
CA GLY A 140 0.95 4.79 -8.76
C GLY A 140 0.45 3.38 -8.45
N THR A 141 -0.54 3.34 -7.57
CA THR A 141 -1.31 2.15 -7.22
C THR A 141 -2.75 2.55 -6.93
N GLU A 142 -3.67 1.63 -7.10
CA GLU A 142 -5.10 1.89 -7.01
C GLU A 142 -5.84 0.89 -6.12
N ALA A 143 -7.00 1.31 -5.63
CA ALA A 143 -7.95 0.46 -4.93
C ALA A 143 -9.37 0.74 -5.46
N SER A 144 -10.05 -0.28 -5.98
CA SER A 144 -11.41 -0.14 -6.52
C SER A 144 -12.41 0.23 -5.43
N VAL A 145 -13.33 1.15 -5.75
CA VAL A 145 -14.45 1.54 -4.91
C VAL A 145 -15.73 1.63 -5.74
N ASN A 146 -16.87 1.38 -5.11
CA ASN A 146 -18.18 1.52 -5.71
C ASN A 146 -18.88 2.73 -5.08
N ILE A 147 -19.20 3.74 -5.91
CA ILE A 147 -19.88 4.96 -5.43
C ILE A 147 -21.34 4.89 -5.83
N THR A 148 -22.21 4.89 -4.83
CA THR A 148 -23.68 4.88 -5.02
C THR A 148 -24.22 6.26 -4.67
N SER A 149 -25.01 6.81 -5.58
CA SER A 149 -25.74 8.08 -5.38
C SER A 149 -26.91 7.90 -4.39
#